data_4878cf793acd5a64704f6ed2d33fd072
#
_entry.id   4878cf793acd5a64704f6ed2d33fd072
#
_cell.length_a   1.000
_cell.length_b   1.000
_cell.length_c   1.000
_cell.angle_alpha   90.00
_cell.angle_beta   90.00
_cell.angle_gamma   90.00
#
_symmetry.space_group_name_H-M   'P 1'
#
loop_
_entity.id
_entity.type
_entity.pdbx_description
1 polymer ?
#
loop_
_entity_poly.entity_id
_entity_poly.type
_entity_poly.pdbx_seq_one_letter_code
_entity_poly.pdbx_strand_id
1 'polypeptide(L)'
;MTDYTQRTRRSAAAMRGIVAAAAAVLGLASCGGGGSNPLDNPDSLQNPTLQGNQRLAFAYFQRCVFPIFNLQLPIRFANGTTAVNTCAASGCHDNANGTGGAFRVIPNAQPIDLTNPANTPDIIRASDMYKNFYSAQGEVVFGSTTLSRILAKPMLINVLHGGGLVFDSAQDPNAKVIQFWINNPAPSGTDEFSSATFTMFTPADPNTGTCRTQ
;
A
#
# COMPACT_ATOMS: atom_id res chain seq x y z
N MET A 1 64.72 -54.32 -4.14
CA MET A 1 63.92 -55.44 -4.60
C MET A 1 62.48 -54.96 -4.62
N THR A 2 62.10 -54.50 -5.53
CA THR A 2 61.17 -53.74 -6.38
C THR A 2 60.06 -54.68 -6.85
N ASP A 3 58.84 -54.37 -6.45
CA ASP A 3 57.81 -53.75 -7.27
C ASP A 3 57.13 -54.69 -8.28
N TYR A 4 56.00 -55.22 -7.90
CA TYR A 4 55.02 -55.83 -8.81
C TYR A 4 53.62 -55.82 -8.21
N THR A 5 52.94 -54.69 -8.17
CA THR A 5 51.46 -54.65 -7.97
C THR A 5 50.88 -53.31 -8.38
N GLN A 6 50.79 -53.03 -9.69
CA GLN A 6 49.93 -51.99 -10.22
C GLN A 6 49.41 -52.38 -11.60
N ARG A 7 48.46 -53.29 -11.67
CA ARG A 7 47.67 -53.45 -12.89
C ARG A 7 46.39 -54.23 -12.62
N THR A 8 45.41 -53.65 -11.95
CA THR A 8 44.01 -54.08 -12.08
C THR A 8 43.08 -53.14 -11.29
N ARG A 9 42.98 -51.86 -11.66
CA ARG A 9 41.92 -50.98 -11.17
C ARG A 9 41.60 -49.90 -12.21
N ARG A 10 41.28 -50.28 -13.43
CA ARG A 10 40.75 -49.33 -14.45
C ARG A 10 39.68 -50.02 -15.28
N SER A 11 38.55 -50.41 -14.71
CA SER A 11 37.37 -50.80 -15.51
C SER A 11 36.04 -50.79 -14.72
N ALA A 12 35.94 -50.15 -13.57
CA ALA A 12 34.69 -50.13 -12.78
C ALA A 12 34.12 -48.72 -12.53
N ALA A 13 34.66 -47.66 -13.15
CA ALA A 13 34.21 -46.30 -12.89
C ALA A 13 33.38 -45.64 -14.01
N ALA A 14 33.15 -46.34 -15.14
CA ALA A 14 32.49 -45.76 -16.30
C ALA A 14 30.99 -46.11 -16.44
N MET A 15 30.39 -46.87 -15.49
CA MET A 15 29.01 -47.34 -15.63
C MET A 15 28.05 -46.87 -14.54
N ARG A 16 28.46 -45.91 -13.69
CA ARG A 16 27.62 -45.31 -12.64
C ARG A 16 27.18 -43.87 -12.89
N GLY A 17 27.60 -43.27 -14.01
CA GLY A 17 27.35 -41.86 -14.32
C GLY A 17 26.10 -41.58 -15.16
N ILE A 18 25.40 -42.56 -15.70
CA ILE A 18 24.30 -42.37 -16.65
C ILE A 18 22.91 -42.50 -16.02
N VAL A 19 22.79 -43.10 -14.84
CA VAL A 19 21.48 -43.30 -14.18
C VAL A 19 21.08 -42.13 -13.27
N ALA A 20 22.02 -41.26 -12.86
CA ALA A 20 21.72 -40.13 -11.99
C ALA A 20 21.22 -38.86 -12.74
N ALA A 21 21.38 -38.79 -14.06
CA ALA A 21 20.96 -37.61 -14.84
C ALA A 21 19.49 -37.72 -15.35
N ALA A 22 18.89 -38.89 -15.34
CA ALA A 22 17.49 -39.07 -15.79
C ALA A 22 16.43 -38.84 -14.70
N ALA A 23 16.81 -38.83 -13.42
CA ALA A 23 15.88 -38.62 -12.30
C ALA A 23 15.67 -37.12 -11.95
N ALA A 24 16.50 -36.23 -12.44
CA ALA A 24 16.41 -34.78 -12.12
C ALA A 24 15.49 -34.00 -13.09
N VAL A 25 15.06 -34.60 -14.21
CA VAL A 25 14.22 -33.90 -15.19
C VAL A 25 12.72 -34.17 -15.00
N LEU A 26 12.34 -35.15 -14.17
CA LEU A 26 10.94 -35.47 -13.89
C LEU A 26 10.32 -34.73 -12.69
N GLY A 27 11.11 -33.92 -11.98
CA GLY A 27 10.65 -33.14 -10.81
C GLY A 27 10.13 -31.74 -11.12
N LEU A 28 10.24 -31.23 -12.36
CA LEU A 28 9.87 -29.86 -12.72
C LEU A 28 8.56 -29.73 -13.51
N ALA A 29 7.85 -30.84 -13.74
CA ALA A 29 6.58 -30.85 -14.48
C ALA A 29 5.34 -30.92 -13.59
N SER A 30 5.45 -30.70 -12.26
CA SER A 30 4.32 -30.80 -11.33
C SER A 30 3.81 -29.43 -10.81
N CYS A 31 4.09 -28.32 -11.49
CA CYS A 31 3.42 -27.05 -11.25
C CYS A 31 2.44 -26.68 -12.38
N GLY A 32 1.81 -27.66 -13.00
CA GLY A 32 0.80 -27.49 -14.05
C GLY A 32 -0.56 -28.05 -13.67
N GLY A 33 -0.96 -28.01 -12.41
CA GLY A 33 -2.34 -28.22 -11.98
C GLY A 33 -3.02 -26.88 -11.84
N GLY A 34 -4.15 -26.63 -12.52
CA GLY A 34 -4.91 -25.40 -12.51
C GLY A 34 -5.34 -24.96 -11.11
N GLY A 35 -4.40 -24.38 -10.38
CA GLY A 35 -4.58 -23.63 -9.17
C GLY A 35 -4.24 -22.19 -9.47
N SER A 36 -5.04 -21.26 -8.99
CA SER A 36 -4.76 -19.84 -8.96
C SER A 36 -3.32 -19.61 -8.51
N ASN A 37 -2.59 -18.78 -9.26
CA ASN A 37 -1.27 -18.33 -8.85
C ASN A 37 -1.37 -17.87 -7.38
N PRO A 38 -0.53 -18.37 -6.43
CA PRO A 38 -0.60 -17.92 -5.03
C PRO A 38 -0.36 -16.44 -4.85
N LEU A 39 0.06 -15.73 -5.91
CA LEU A 39 0.17 -14.27 -5.95
C LEU A 39 -1.06 -13.60 -6.58
N ASP A 40 -2.00 -14.37 -7.12
CA ASP A 40 -3.26 -13.82 -7.62
C ASP A 40 -4.23 -13.56 -6.47
N ASN A 41 -5.12 -12.59 -6.65
CA ASN A 41 -6.21 -12.39 -5.72
C ASN A 41 -7.11 -13.63 -5.68
N PRO A 42 -7.65 -14.00 -4.52
CA PRO A 42 -8.69 -15.01 -4.44
C PRO A 42 -9.85 -14.68 -5.40
N ASP A 43 -10.47 -15.69 -5.98
CA ASP A 43 -11.60 -15.54 -6.94
C ASP A 43 -12.76 -14.69 -6.38
N SER A 44 -12.89 -14.62 -5.05
CA SER A 44 -13.83 -13.76 -4.34
C SER A 44 -13.43 -12.27 -4.34
N LEU A 45 -12.19 -11.94 -4.69
CA LEU A 45 -11.66 -10.60 -4.79
C LEU A 45 -11.51 -10.22 -6.25
N GLN A 46 -12.57 -9.68 -6.82
CA GLN A 46 -12.52 -9.05 -8.13
C GLN A 46 -11.72 -7.76 -8.02
N ASN A 47 -10.67 -7.64 -8.81
CA ASN A 47 -10.07 -6.31 -9.00
C ASN A 47 -11.15 -5.39 -9.57
N PRO A 48 -11.44 -4.26 -8.94
CA PRO A 48 -12.36 -3.29 -9.54
C PRO A 48 -11.82 -2.97 -10.93
N THR A 49 -12.71 -2.91 -11.91
CA THR A 49 -12.35 -2.50 -13.27
C THR A 49 -11.79 -1.08 -13.17
N LEU A 50 -10.47 -0.98 -13.11
CA LEU A 50 -9.80 0.31 -13.15
C LEU A 50 -10.13 0.91 -14.52
N GLN A 51 -11.06 1.83 -14.54
CA GLN A 51 -11.32 2.64 -15.72
C GLN A 51 -10.11 3.56 -15.89
N GLY A 52 -9.12 3.05 -16.58
CA GLY A 52 -7.86 3.65 -17.01
C GLY A 52 -7.30 4.77 -16.11
N ASN A 53 -6.10 4.65 -15.64
CA ASN A 53 -5.29 5.69 -14.98
C ASN A 53 -5.99 6.62 -13.98
N GLN A 54 -7.09 6.20 -13.34
CA GLN A 54 -7.71 6.97 -12.27
C GLN A 54 -6.72 7.12 -11.12
N ARG A 55 -6.51 8.36 -10.70
CA ARG A 55 -5.64 8.72 -9.58
C ARG A 55 -6.45 9.47 -8.54
N LEU A 56 -6.08 9.31 -7.27
CA LEU A 56 -6.68 10.11 -6.21
C LEU A 56 -6.18 11.55 -6.29
N ALA A 57 -6.97 12.49 -5.77
CA ALA A 57 -6.62 13.90 -5.76
C ALA A 57 -5.50 14.19 -4.76
N PHE A 58 -4.32 14.59 -5.25
CA PHE A 58 -3.18 14.95 -4.41
C PHE A 58 -3.45 16.20 -3.57
N ALA A 59 -4.09 17.23 -4.16
CA ALA A 59 -4.44 18.45 -3.45
C ALA A 59 -5.28 18.16 -2.20
N TYR A 60 -6.31 17.33 -2.36
CA TYR A 60 -7.18 16.95 -1.25
C TYR A 60 -6.46 16.08 -0.22
N PHE A 61 -5.60 15.18 -0.66
CA PHE A 61 -4.79 14.38 0.24
C PHE A 61 -3.96 15.25 1.17
N GLN A 62 -3.11 16.12 0.61
CA GLN A 62 -2.19 16.92 1.43
C GLN A 62 -2.90 17.87 2.40
N ARG A 63 -4.06 18.40 2.00
CA ARG A 63 -4.78 19.41 2.79
C ARG A 63 -5.72 18.78 3.83
N CYS A 64 -6.35 17.65 3.48
CA CYS A 64 -7.45 17.10 4.25
C CYS A 64 -7.13 15.75 4.88
N VAL A 65 -6.51 14.83 4.13
CA VAL A 65 -6.24 13.46 4.59
C VAL A 65 -4.97 13.39 5.42
N PHE A 66 -3.86 13.93 4.91
CA PHE A 66 -2.56 13.83 5.58
C PHE A 66 -2.56 14.38 7.01
N PRO A 67 -3.21 15.52 7.34
CA PRO A 67 -3.28 16.00 8.71
C PRO A 67 -3.86 14.97 9.70
N ILE A 68 -4.80 14.12 9.26
CA ILE A 68 -5.41 13.08 10.11
C ILE A 68 -4.34 12.10 10.63
N PHE A 69 -3.31 11.81 9.84
CA PHE A 69 -2.25 10.88 10.24
C PHE A 69 -1.38 11.39 11.40
N ASN A 70 -1.39 12.71 11.62
CA ASN A 70 -0.66 13.38 12.70
C ASN A 70 -1.56 13.76 13.89
N LEU A 71 -2.88 13.57 13.80
CA LEU A 71 -3.77 13.83 14.93
C LEU A 71 -3.54 12.83 16.06
N GLN A 72 -3.67 13.32 17.29
CA GLN A 72 -3.77 12.48 18.48
C GLN A 72 -5.17 11.85 18.49
N LEU A 73 -5.25 10.59 18.10
CA LEU A 73 -6.51 9.85 17.96
C LEU A 73 -6.69 8.88 19.12
N PRO A 74 -7.91 8.76 19.67
CA PRO A 74 -8.22 7.74 20.66
C PRO A 74 -8.14 6.36 19.99
N ILE A 75 -7.56 5.40 20.69
CA ILE A 75 -7.45 4.01 20.26
C ILE A 75 -8.08 3.12 21.30
N ARG A 76 -8.87 2.14 20.85
CA ARG A 76 -9.46 1.12 21.71
C ARG A 76 -8.93 -0.26 21.30
N PHE A 77 -8.34 -0.97 22.23
CA PHE A 77 -7.83 -2.32 22.04
C PHE A 77 -8.88 -3.40 22.38
N ALA A 78 -8.70 -4.59 21.85
CA ALA A 78 -9.61 -5.73 22.07
C ALA A 78 -9.76 -6.13 23.55
N ASN A 79 -8.73 -5.88 24.37
CA ASN A 79 -8.77 -6.14 25.82
C ASN A 79 -9.50 -5.05 26.63
N GLY A 80 -10.10 -4.06 25.96
CA GLY A 80 -10.84 -2.96 26.59
C GLY A 80 -9.95 -1.79 27.05
N THR A 81 -8.63 -1.87 26.91
CA THR A 81 -7.76 -0.73 27.22
C THR A 81 -7.83 0.34 26.13
N THR A 82 -7.54 1.57 26.51
CA THR A 82 -7.52 2.72 25.60
C THR A 82 -6.15 3.39 25.62
N ALA A 83 -5.79 4.01 24.51
CA ALA A 83 -4.60 4.85 24.36
C ALA A 83 -4.91 6.05 23.47
N VAL A 84 -3.98 6.99 23.37
CA VAL A 84 -4.01 8.08 22.41
C VAL A 84 -2.71 8.04 21.63
N ASN A 85 -2.78 8.06 20.32
CA ASN A 85 -1.60 8.03 19.46
C ASN A 85 -1.90 8.61 18.08
N THR A 86 -0.86 8.78 17.25
CA THR A 86 -0.98 9.19 15.85
C THR A 86 -0.74 8.01 14.92
N CYS A 87 -1.31 8.06 13.70
CA CYS A 87 -0.95 7.07 12.68
C CYS A 87 0.55 7.12 12.35
N ALA A 88 1.14 8.32 12.34
CA ALA A 88 2.54 8.57 12.02
C ALA A 88 3.50 8.29 13.19
N ALA A 89 3.03 7.75 14.32
CA ALA A 89 3.90 7.50 15.48
C ALA A 89 4.95 6.43 15.17
N SER A 90 6.10 6.57 15.87
CA SER A 90 7.11 5.52 15.97
C SER A 90 6.48 4.23 16.49
N GLY A 91 6.76 3.11 15.84
CA GLY A 91 6.11 1.82 16.14
C GLY A 91 4.74 1.62 15.49
N CYS A 92 4.11 2.67 14.90
CA CYS A 92 2.92 2.56 14.04
C CYS A 92 3.32 2.64 12.56
N HIS A 93 3.03 3.76 11.90
CA HIS A 93 3.31 3.94 10.47
C HIS A 93 4.43 4.93 10.16
N ASP A 94 5.20 5.35 11.15
CA ASP A 94 6.39 6.18 10.92
C ASP A 94 7.29 5.59 9.83
N ASN A 95 7.81 6.45 8.92
CA ASN A 95 8.59 6.00 7.78
C ASN A 95 9.92 5.33 8.17
N ALA A 96 10.54 5.76 9.27
CA ALA A 96 11.85 5.26 9.71
C ALA A 96 11.72 4.07 10.66
N ASN A 97 10.81 4.12 11.63
CA ASN A 97 10.75 3.19 12.75
C ASN A 97 9.40 2.45 12.87
N GLY A 98 8.47 2.70 11.95
CA GLY A 98 7.15 2.11 12.00
C GLY A 98 7.16 0.58 11.76
N THR A 99 6.26 -0.13 12.41
CA THR A 99 6.05 -1.57 12.26
C THR A 99 4.73 -1.91 11.55
N GLY A 100 3.96 -0.90 11.19
CA GLY A 100 2.58 -0.98 10.69
C GLY A 100 2.41 -1.47 9.24
N GLY A 101 3.34 -2.25 8.69
CA GLY A 101 3.20 -2.83 7.35
C GLY A 101 3.69 -1.89 6.23
N ALA A 102 3.10 -2.00 5.03
CA ALA A 102 3.53 -1.25 3.84
C ALA A 102 3.17 0.23 3.88
N PHE A 103 2.07 0.59 4.54
CA PHE A 103 1.71 1.99 4.75
C PHE A 103 2.76 2.70 5.60
N ARG A 104 3.33 3.79 5.07
CA ARG A 104 4.37 4.59 5.73
C ARG A 104 4.05 6.06 5.66
N VAL A 105 4.38 6.77 6.73
CA VAL A 105 4.11 8.22 6.88
C VAL A 105 5.38 8.93 7.32
N ILE A 106 5.73 10.00 6.61
CA ILE A 106 6.74 10.98 7.00
C ILE A 106 5.99 12.10 7.72
N PRO A 107 6.05 12.18 9.06
CA PRO A 107 5.12 13.04 9.83
C PRO A 107 5.31 14.54 9.57
N ASN A 108 6.53 14.97 9.26
CA ASN A 108 6.88 16.39 9.07
C ASN A 108 6.89 16.83 7.60
N ALA A 109 6.25 16.07 6.71
CA ALA A 109 6.15 16.43 5.30
C ALA A 109 5.43 17.77 5.13
N GLN A 110 6.06 18.70 4.38
CA GLN A 110 5.51 20.03 4.16
C GLN A 110 4.53 20.01 2.97
N PRO A 111 3.42 20.74 3.05
CA PRO A 111 2.51 20.91 1.92
C PRO A 111 3.19 21.69 0.80
N ILE A 112 2.76 21.41 -0.43
CA ILE A 112 3.30 22.04 -1.64
C ILE A 112 2.19 22.89 -2.27
N ASP A 113 2.53 24.12 -2.62
CA ASP A 113 1.62 25.01 -3.36
C ASP A 113 1.48 24.53 -4.81
N LEU A 114 0.33 23.96 -5.12
CA LEU A 114 0.01 23.47 -6.47
C LEU A 114 -0.36 24.59 -7.46
N THR A 115 -0.55 25.80 -6.98
CA THR A 115 -0.81 26.97 -7.82
C THR A 115 0.46 27.69 -8.27
N ASN A 116 1.59 27.35 -7.63
CA ASN A 116 2.90 27.87 -8.02
C ASN A 116 3.44 27.09 -9.24
N PRO A 117 3.63 27.73 -10.41
CA PRO A 117 4.09 27.07 -11.62
C PRO A 117 5.53 26.52 -11.53
N ALA A 118 6.31 26.95 -10.54
CA ALA A 118 7.63 26.41 -10.29
C ALA A 118 7.57 24.98 -9.70
N ASN A 119 6.45 24.61 -9.08
CA ASN A 119 6.23 23.26 -8.54
C ASN A 119 5.73 22.32 -9.65
N THR A 120 6.64 21.93 -10.53
CA THR A 120 6.32 20.99 -11.61
C THR A 120 5.94 19.61 -11.05
N PRO A 121 5.23 18.76 -11.81
CA PRO A 121 4.89 17.40 -11.40
C PRO A 121 6.08 16.59 -10.90
N ASP A 122 7.26 16.74 -11.50
CA ASP A 122 8.46 16.01 -11.10
C ASP A 122 8.99 16.49 -9.73
N ILE A 123 8.96 17.80 -9.48
CA ILE A 123 9.34 18.38 -8.18
C ILE A 123 8.36 17.89 -7.11
N ILE A 124 7.06 17.90 -7.40
CA ILE A 124 6.04 17.43 -6.45
C ILE A 124 6.26 15.94 -6.15
N ARG A 125 6.46 15.10 -7.16
CA ARG A 125 6.68 13.66 -7.00
C ARG A 125 7.95 13.30 -6.22
N ALA A 126 8.94 14.16 -6.21
CA ALA A 126 10.16 13.99 -5.42
C ALA A 126 9.98 14.32 -3.93
N SER A 127 8.89 15.01 -3.56
CA SER A 127 8.65 15.50 -2.21
C SER A 127 8.25 14.42 -1.20
N ASP A 128 8.46 14.69 0.08
CA ASP A 128 8.00 13.82 1.17
C ASP A 128 6.47 13.77 1.27
N MET A 129 5.78 14.86 0.95
CA MET A 129 4.31 14.86 0.89
C MET A 129 3.80 13.92 -0.19
N TYR A 130 4.45 13.87 -1.34
CA TYR A 130 4.06 12.92 -2.39
C TYR A 130 4.38 11.46 -2.02
N LYS A 131 5.47 11.20 -1.32
CA LYS A 131 5.77 9.86 -0.78
C LYS A 131 4.65 9.39 0.16
N ASN A 132 4.15 10.29 1.03
CA ASN A 132 3.00 10.00 1.89
C ASN A 132 1.73 9.72 1.08
N PHE A 133 1.46 10.53 0.07
CA PHE A 133 0.34 10.31 -0.85
C PHE A 133 0.43 8.96 -1.55
N TYR A 134 1.58 8.64 -2.11
CA TYR A 134 1.81 7.37 -2.81
C TYR A 134 1.63 6.17 -1.89
N SER A 135 2.17 6.25 -0.66
CA SER A 135 2.01 5.22 0.36
C SER A 135 0.53 5.03 0.75
N ALA A 136 -0.19 6.13 0.99
CA ALA A 136 -1.61 6.08 1.35
C ALA A 136 -2.49 5.55 0.19
N GLN A 137 -2.20 5.97 -1.05
CA GLN A 137 -2.90 5.48 -2.24
C GLN A 137 -2.75 3.98 -2.43
N GLY A 138 -1.61 3.40 -2.03
CA GLY A 138 -1.37 1.95 -2.06
C GLY A 138 -2.31 1.14 -1.15
N GLU A 139 -2.95 1.79 -0.18
CA GLU A 139 -3.92 1.17 0.73
C GLU A 139 -5.39 1.43 0.32
N VAL A 140 -5.62 1.93 -0.90
CA VAL A 140 -6.94 2.30 -1.42
C VAL A 140 -7.36 1.40 -2.56
N VAL A 141 -8.59 0.95 -2.50
CA VAL A 141 -9.32 0.37 -3.63
C VAL A 141 -10.26 1.47 -4.16
N PHE A 142 -10.00 1.95 -5.38
CA PHE A 142 -10.74 3.05 -5.98
C PHE A 142 -12.24 2.78 -6.01
N GLY A 143 -13.02 3.78 -5.55
CA GLY A 143 -14.48 3.68 -5.48
C GLY A 143 -15.03 2.69 -4.45
N SER A 144 -14.17 2.09 -3.60
CA SER A 144 -14.60 1.17 -2.56
C SER A 144 -13.96 1.51 -1.20
N THR A 145 -14.71 2.19 -0.37
CA THR A 145 -14.29 2.55 0.99
C THR A 145 -14.14 1.34 1.91
N THR A 146 -15.00 0.33 1.75
CA THR A 146 -14.99 -0.89 2.57
C THR A 146 -13.85 -1.84 2.26
N LEU A 147 -13.34 -1.83 1.03
CA LEU A 147 -12.19 -2.63 0.63
C LEU A 147 -10.87 -1.88 0.81
N SER A 148 -10.91 -0.57 1.00
CA SER A 148 -9.73 0.27 1.20
C SER A 148 -9.16 0.06 2.60
N ARG A 149 -7.96 -0.50 2.67
CA ARG A 149 -7.29 -0.83 3.94
C ARG A 149 -7.03 0.38 4.83
N ILE A 150 -6.84 1.55 4.22
CA ILE A 150 -6.66 2.81 4.94
C ILE A 150 -7.88 3.16 5.84
N LEU A 151 -9.05 2.60 5.55
CA LEU A 151 -10.27 2.71 6.37
C LEU A 151 -10.61 1.39 7.06
N ALA A 152 -10.56 0.27 6.33
CA ALA A 152 -10.97 -1.02 6.86
C ALA A 152 -10.16 -1.45 8.09
N LYS A 153 -8.84 -1.19 8.10
CA LYS A 153 -7.97 -1.51 9.23
C LYS A 153 -8.28 -0.69 10.48
N PRO A 154 -8.27 0.66 10.46
CA PRO A 154 -8.55 1.45 11.65
C PRO A 154 -10.00 1.32 12.16
N MET A 155 -10.92 0.81 11.34
CA MET A 155 -12.30 0.46 11.74
C MET A 155 -12.47 -1.02 12.08
N LEU A 156 -11.45 -1.86 11.95
CA LEU A 156 -11.49 -3.32 12.15
C LEU A 156 -12.55 -4.04 11.30
N ILE A 157 -12.81 -3.55 10.08
CA ILE A 157 -13.78 -4.17 9.17
C ILE A 157 -13.14 -5.39 8.50
N ASN A 158 -13.47 -6.57 9.02
CA ASN A 158 -13.01 -7.87 8.51
C ASN A 158 -11.47 -8.00 8.36
N VAL A 159 -10.71 -7.17 9.05
CA VAL A 159 -9.25 -7.18 9.01
C VAL A 159 -8.67 -6.73 10.35
N LEU A 160 -7.59 -7.39 10.78
CA LEU A 160 -6.88 -7.01 11.99
C LEU A 160 -6.09 -5.72 11.78
N HIS A 161 -6.08 -4.88 12.82
CA HIS A 161 -5.24 -3.70 12.93
C HIS A 161 -4.48 -3.74 14.26
N GLY A 162 -3.15 -3.91 14.20
CA GLY A 162 -2.31 -3.95 15.40
C GLY A 162 -2.40 -2.69 16.25
N GLY A 163 -2.74 -1.55 15.65
CA GLY A 163 -3.02 -0.28 16.32
C GLY A 163 -4.40 -0.20 17.00
N GLY A 164 -5.22 -1.27 16.97
CA GLY A 164 -6.57 -1.26 17.56
C GLY A 164 -7.62 -0.52 16.72
N LEU A 165 -8.78 -0.29 17.32
CA LEU A 165 -9.88 0.48 16.73
C LEU A 165 -9.60 1.98 16.90
N VAL A 166 -9.57 2.71 15.79
CA VAL A 166 -9.30 4.16 15.75
C VAL A 166 -10.55 4.94 15.38
N PHE A 167 -11.28 4.49 14.37
CA PHE A 167 -12.54 5.10 13.94
C PHE A 167 -13.69 4.20 14.34
N ASP A 168 -14.58 4.68 15.21
CA ASP A 168 -15.69 3.88 15.74
C ASP A 168 -16.70 3.47 14.65
N SER A 169 -16.82 4.24 13.60
CA SER A 169 -17.70 3.96 12.47
C SER A 169 -17.37 4.76 11.22
N ALA A 170 -18.03 4.45 10.12
CA ALA A 170 -17.99 5.22 8.89
C ALA A 170 -18.52 6.67 9.04
N GLN A 171 -19.15 7.00 10.16
CA GLN A 171 -19.64 8.34 10.45
C GLN A 171 -18.63 9.20 11.21
N ASP A 172 -17.50 8.64 11.63
CA ASP A 172 -16.40 9.40 12.21
C ASP A 172 -15.98 10.54 11.26
N PRO A 173 -15.81 11.78 11.75
CA PRO A 173 -15.46 12.93 10.90
C PRO A 173 -14.18 12.70 10.06
N ASN A 174 -13.15 12.07 10.63
CA ASN A 174 -11.90 11.78 9.93
C ASN A 174 -12.10 10.66 8.90
N ALA A 175 -12.88 9.63 9.25
CA ALA A 175 -13.24 8.58 8.30
C ALA A 175 -14.01 9.15 7.10
N LYS A 176 -14.93 10.10 7.30
CA LYS A 176 -15.66 10.78 6.21
C LYS A 176 -14.74 11.54 5.27
N VAL A 177 -13.73 12.22 5.78
CA VAL A 177 -12.73 12.90 4.93
C VAL A 177 -12.02 11.89 4.02
N ILE A 178 -11.57 10.78 4.60
CA ILE A 178 -10.88 9.74 3.82
C ILE A 178 -11.84 9.07 2.83
N GLN A 179 -13.09 8.79 3.22
CA GLN A 179 -14.11 8.25 2.32
C GLN A 179 -14.37 9.19 1.13
N PHE A 180 -14.51 10.48 1.40
CA PHE A 180 -14.72 11.47 0.34
C PHE A 180 -13.56 11.47 -0.65
N TRP A 181 -12.32 11.42 -0.17
CA TRP A 181 -11.13 11.31 -1.02
C TRP A 181 -11.14 10.05 -1.90
N ILE A 182 -11.49 8.89 -1.34
CA ILE A 182 -11.55 7.62 -2.08
C ILE A 182 -12.63 7.64 -3.16
N ASN A 183 -13.79 8.25 -2.85
CA ASN A 183 -14.95 8.26 -3.74
C ASN A 183 -14.90 9.37 -4.81
N ASN A 184 -13.96 10.31 -4.71
CA ASN A 184 -13.81 11.42 -5.66
C ASN A 184 -12.40 11.43 -6.27
N PRO A 185 -12.05 10.41 -7.07
CA PRO A 185 -10.75 10.39 -7.77
C PRO A 185 -10.67 11.52 -8.80
N ALA A 186 -9.46 11.85 -9.21
CA ALA A 186 -9.24 12.75 -10.32
C ALA A 186 -9.97 12.26 -11.59
N PRO A 187 -10.54 13.14 -12.39
CA PRO A 187 -11.29 12.77 -13.59
C PRO A 187 -10.46 11.90 -14.54
N SER A 188 -11.12 10.97 -15.23
CA SER A 188 -10.46 10.10 -16.21
C SER A 188 -9.71 10.94 -17.26
N GLY A 189 -8.48 10.53 -17.56
CA GLY A 189 -7.62 11.25 -18.52
C GLY A 189 -6.83 12.41 -17.91
N THR A 190 -6.99 12.68 -16.60
CA THR A 190 -6.18 13.67 -15.88
C THR A 190 -5.22 12.99 -14.90
N ASP A 191 -4.25 13.72 -14.38
CA ASP A 191 -3.36 13.25 -13.34
C ASP A 191 -3.85 13.64 -11.93
N GLU A 192 -3.11 13.21 -10.92
CA GLU A 192 -3.37 13.47 -9.52
C GLU A 192 -3.31 14.95 -9.11
N PHE A 193 -2.72 15.80 -9.95
CA PHE A 193 -2.53 17.24 -9.71
C PHE A 193 -3.59 18.10 -10.40
N SER A 194 -4.53 17.48 -11.11
CA SER A 194 -5.54 18.18 -11.89
C SER A 194 -6.33 19.19 -11.05
N SER A 195 -6.41 20.43 -11.55
CA SER A 195 -7.24 21.48 -10.95
C SER A 195 -8.74 21.17 -10.94
N ALA A 196 -9.21 20.21 -11.75
CA ALA A 196 -10.58 19.71 -11.67
C ALA A 196 -10.91 19.13 -10.29
N THR A 197 -9.90 18.65 -9.53
CA THR A 197 -10.06 18.15 -8.15
C THR A 197 -10.26 19.27 -7.12
N PHE A 198 -10.04 20.54 -7.48
CA PHE A 198 -10.22 21.65 -6.54
C PHE A 198 -11.68 21.87 -6.16
N THR A 199 -12.63 21.34 -6.94
CA THR A 199 -14.05 21.28 -6.55
C THR A 199 -14.32 20.47 -5.27
N MET A 200 -13.34 19.70 -4.79
CA MET A 200 -13.38 19.01 -3.49
C MET A 200 -13.24 19.96 -2.30
N PHE A 201 -13.04 21.26 -2.55
CA PHE A 201 -12.95 22.31 -1.53
C PHE A 201 -14.09 23.33 -1.70
N THR A 202 -14.35 24.08 -0.64
CA THR A 202 -15.29 25.21 -0.64
C THR A 202 -14.64 26.44 0.03
N PRO A 203 -14.34 27.55 -0.69
CA PRO A 203 -14.35 27.66 -2.15
C PRO A 203 -13.40 26.67 -2.82
N ALA A 204 -13.47 26.54 -4.16
CA ALA A 204 -12.66 25.61 -4.94
C ALA A 204 -11.19 26.05 -5.03
N ASP A 205 -10.50 26.09 -3.89
CA ASP A 205 -9.11 26.53 -3.73
C ASP A 205 -8.36 25.50 -2.87
N PRO A 206 -7.30 24.86 -3.38
CA PRO A 206 -6.55 23.85 -2.66
C PRO A 206 -5.75 24.40 -1.48
N ASN A 207 -5.47 25.73 -1.45
CA ASN A 207 -4.66 26.35 -0.40
C ASN A 207 -5.52 26.89 0.74
N THR A 208 -6.71 27.42 0.47
CA THR A 208 -7.55 28.13 1.44
C THR A 208 -8.93 27.50 1.67
N GLY A 209 -9.40 26.67 0.73
CA GLY A 209 -10.72 26.06 0.78
C GLY A 209 -10.87 25.06 1.94
N THR A 210 -12.11 24.98 2.44
CA THR A 210 -12.52 23.98 3.43
C THR A 210 -12.72 22.63 2.75
N CYS A 211 -12.25 21.55 3.37
CA CYS A 211 -12.41 20.17 2.88
C CYS A 211 -13.88 19.76 2.88
N ARG A 212 -14.40 19.36 1.74
CA ARG A 212 -15.73 18.76 1.63
C ARG A 212 -15.68 17.32 2.11
N THR A 213 -16.80 16.80 2.61
CA THR A 213 -16.96 15.41 3.08
C THR A 213 -18.23 14.76 2.53
N GLN A 214 -18.91 15.46 1.65
CA GLN A 214 -20.16 15.03 0.98
C GLN A 214 -20.40 15.88 -0.27
#